data_b51e8df7bb153a7bdfb8e00d03cea58b
#
_entry.id   b51e8df7bb153a7bdfb8e00d03cea58b
#
_cell.length_a   1.000
_cell.length_b   1.000
_cell.length_c   1.000
_cell.angle_alpha   90.00
_cell.angle_beta   90.00
_cell.angle_gamma   90.00
#
_symmetry.space_group_name_H-M   'P 1'
#
loop_
_entity.id
_entity.type
_entity.pdbx_description
1 polymer ?
#
loop_
_entity_poly.entity_id
_entity_poly.type
_entity_poly.pdbx_seq_one_letter_code
_entity_poly.pdbx_strand_id
1 'polypeptide(L)'
;MSNFKQRFLSWMHGHVFAGDLILTLVIGVLLFGVTGSITYNPGLLFDLNPSIQMAWEAAMLIPLLIRRWRPQTGALLCVALALTHLIFGPCILGADILALVMLYSVIVYGNPKNTKAFIILALAIGLLASALMAWTMTNGPLLTGGKVHTWSSWNGSNPNGSMVTEDTLGSIYTGTSMSEVANMVAQYMLVLTPIFEVCIISTVIVAFWQRARLATVRMMRERNEAIAARDQDERDIAALAERARIARDMHDVVAHTLSII
;
A
#
# COMPACT_ATOMS: atom_id res chain seq x y z
N MET A 1 2.13 -19.66 24.16
CA MET A 1 1.77 -18.66 23.12
C MET A 1 2.83 -18.50 22.02
N SER A 2 4.11 -18.72 22.24
CA SER A 2 5.18 -18.59 21.23
C SER A 2 5.05 -19.56 20.04
N ASN A 3 4.70 -20.81 20.30
CA ASN A 3 4.63 -21.86 19.25
C ASN A 3 3.49 -21.66 18.23
N PHE A 4 2.35 -21.08 18.62
CA PHE A 4 1.26 -20.81 17.69
C PHE A 4 1.62 -19.67 16.71
N LYS A 5 2.21 -18.61 17.23
CA LYS A 5 2.65 -17.45 16.42
C LYS A 5 3.72 -17.84 15.40
N GLN A 6 4.68 -18.70 15.79
CA GLN A 6 5.71 -19.20 14.88
C GLN A 6 5.13 -20.14 13.80
N ARG A 7 4.24 -21.05 14.17
CA ARG A 7 3.56 -21.95 13.23
C ARG A 7 2.68 -21.20 12.25
N PHE A 8 1.93 -20.19 12.70
CA PHE A 8 1.11 -19.34 11.86
C PHE A 8 1.95 -18.53 10.87
N LEU A 9 3.06 -17.92 11.33
CA LEU A 9 3.98 -17.17 10.47
C LEU A 9 4.66 -18.08 9.43
N SER A 10 5.08 -19.29 9.80
CA SER A 10 5.68 -20.23 8.85
C SER A 10 4.66 -20.72 7.82
N TRP A 11 3.41 -20.94 8.22
CA TRP A 11 2.32 -21.29 7.29
C TRP A 11 2.03 -20.15 6.31
N MET A 12 1.96 -18.91 6.77
CA MET A 12 1.78 -17.73 5.91
C MET A 12 2.92 -17.54 4.89
N HIS A 13 4.16 -17.88 5.25
CA HIS A 13 5.28 -17.85 4.32
C HIS A 13 5.17 -18.90 3.21
N GLY A 14 4.61 -20.07 3.52
CA GLY A 14 4.36 -21.13 2.53
C GLY A 14 3.14 -20.88 1.63
N HIS A 15 2.17 -20.06 2.09
CA HIS A 15 0.90 -19.80 1.40
C HIS A 15 0.70 -18.29 1.18
N VAL A 16 1.52 -17.72 0.31
CA VAL A 16 1.58 -16.26 0.06
C VAL A 16 0.20 -15.67 -0.30
N PHE A 17 -0.58 -16.37 -1.14
CA PHE A 17 -1.93 -15.95 -1.52
C PHE A 17 -2.91 -15.96 -0.34
N ALA A 18 -2.87 -17.00 0.50
CA ALA A 18 -3.72 -17.07 1.68
C ALA A 18 -3.40 -15.96 2.69
N GLY A 19 -2.11 -15.63 2.85
CA GLY A 19 -1.67 -14.51 3.68
C GLY A 19 -2.18 -13.14 3.17
N ASP A 20 -2.14 -12.93 1.85
CA ASP A 20 -2.65 -11.71 1.25
C ASP A 20 -4.18 -11.65 1.29
N LEU A 21 -4.88 -12.77 1.14
CA LEU A 21 -6.33 -12.84 1.31
C LEU A 21 -6.77 -12.50 2.74
N ILE A 22 -6.13 -13.08 3.75
CA ILE A 22 -6.43 -12.78 5.17
C ILE A 22 -6.17 -11.29 5.45
N LEU A 23 -5.05 -10.76 4.99
CA LEU A 23 -4.73 -9.34 5.16
C LEU A 23 -5.77 -8.45 4.50
N THR A 24 -6.19 -8.78 3.27
CA THR A 24 -7.22 -8.04 2.54
C THR A 24 -8.55 -8.05 3.27
N LEU A 25 -8.96 -9.20 3.81
CA LEU A 25 -10.19 -9.31 4.61
C LEU A 25 -10.11 -8.48 5.90
N VAL A 26 -9.00 -8.54 6.63
CA VAL A 26 -8.81 -7.74 7.86
C VAL A 26 -8.85 -6.25 7.56
N ILE A 27 -8.12 -5.81 6.53
CA ILE A 27 -8.13 -4.41 6.10
C ILE A 27 -9.53 -4.02 5.64
N GLY A 28 -10.22 -4.85 4.85
CA GLY A 28 -11.57 -4.61 4.38
C GLY A 28 -12.52 -4.34 5.54
N VAL A 29 -12.58 -5.21 6.55
CA VAL A 29 -13.44 -5.04 7.73
C VAL A 29 -13.16 -3.72 8.46
N LEU A 30 -11.86 -3.35 8.62
CA LEU A 30 -11.49 -2.09 9.27
C LEU A 30 -11.93 -0.87 8.44
N LEU A 31 -11.71 -0.89 7.13
CA LEU A 31 -12.04 0.21 6.24
C LEU A 31 -13.55 0.37 6.06
N PHE A 32 -14.33 -0.71 5.98
CA PHE A 32 -15.79 -0.66 5.97
C PHE A 32 -16.35 0.06 7.21
N GLY A 33 -15.74 -0.15 8.39
CA GLY A 33 -16.11 0.57 9.62
C GLY A 33 -15.85 2.07 9.52
N VAL A 34 -14.75 2.48 8.91
CA VAL A 34 -14.40 3.91 8.72
C VAL A 34 -15.32 4.56 7.69
N THR A 35 -15.48 3.94 6.52
CA THR A 35 -16.32 4.48 5.43
C THR A 35 -17.79 4.57 5.84
N GLY A 36 -18.29 3.60 6.60
CA GLY A 36 -19.67 3.63 7.13
C GLY A 36 -19.95 4.75 8.13
N SER A 37 -18.91 5.39 8.69
CA SER A 37 -19.06 6.56 9.59
C SER A 37 -19.09 7.90 8.85
N ILE A 38 -18.78 7.92 7.55
CA ILE A 38 -18.80 9.14 6.73
C ILE A 38 -20.22 9.36 6.22
N THR A 39 -20.91 10.36 6.76
CA THR A 39 -22.32 10.66 6.44
C THR A 39 -22.49 11.48 5.16
N TYR A 40 -21.51 12.32 4.82
CA TYR A 40 -21.53 13.15 3.62
C TYR A 40 -20.24 12.96 2.84
N ASN A 41 -20.36 12.42 1.64
CA ASN A 41 -19.22 12.09 0.77
C ASN A 41 -19.61 12.26 -0.70
N PRO A 42 -19.72 13.51 -1.19
CA PRO A 42 -20.15 13.80 -2.55
C PRO A 42 -19.12 13.30 -3.55
N GLY A 43 -19.58 12.88 -4.72
CA GLY A 43 -18.72 12.65 -5.89
C GLY A 43 -18.49 13.95 -6.67
N LEU A 44 -17.58 13.91 -7.64
CA LEU A 44 -17.35 15.05 -8.53
C LEU A 44 -18.56 15.34 -9.44
N LEU A 45 -19.20 14.30 -9.97
CA LEU A 45 -20.31 14.42 -10.92
C LEU A 45 -21.67 14.27 -10.25
N PHE A 46 -21.80 13.36 -9.31
CA PHE A 46 -23.07 12.97 -8.70
C PHE A 46 -22.95 12.86 -7.19
N ASP A 47 -24.07 13.11 -6.51
CA ASP A 47 -24.23 12.73 -5.12
C ASP A 47 -24.65 11.25 -5.05
N LEU A 48 -23.99 10.46 -4.19
CA LEU A 48 -24.08 9.02 -4.22
C LEU A 48 -24.69 8.43 -2.95
N ASN A 49 -25.47 7.37 -3.17
CA ASN A 49 -26.05 6.56 -2.08
C ASN A 49 -24.91 5.82 -1.31
N PRO A 50 -24.98 5.71 0.03
CA PRO A 50 -24.04 4.95 0.85
C PRO A 50 -23.73 3.52 0.38
N SER A 51 -24.70 2.85 -0.25
CA SER A 51 -24.49 1.51 -0.80
C SER A 51 -23.46 1.49 -1.95
N ILE A 52 -23.41 2.55 -2.74
CA ILE A 52 -22.42 2.70 -3.84
C ILE A 52 -21.03 2.96 -3.28
N GLN A 53 -20.93 3.71 -2.18
CA GLN A 53 -19.65 3.92 -1.48
C GLN A 53 -19.07 2.59 -1.01
N MET A 54 -19.88 1.70 -0.41
CA MET A 54 -19.43 0.37 0.01
C MET A 54 -19.00 -0.51 -1.17
N ALA A 55 -19.66 -0.40 -2.32
CA ALA A 55 -19.27 -1.13 -3.53
C ALA A 55 -17.89 -0.67 -4.04
N TRP A 56 -17.60 0.64 -4.03
CA TRP A 56 -16.29 1.18 -4.38
C TRP A 56 -15.20 0.74 -3.39
N GLU A 57 -15.49 0.75 -2.09
CA GLU A 57 -14.60 0.26 -1.04
C GLU A 57 -14.19 -1.20 -1.31
N ALA A 58 -15.17 -2.07 -1.60
CA ALA A 58 -14.93 -3.47 -1.93
C ALA A 58 -14.10 -3.64 -3.21
N ALA A 59 -14.38 -2.84 -4.25
CA ALA A 59 -13.63 -2.88 -5.50
C ALA A 59 -12.15 -2.51 -5.31
N MET A 60 -11.85 -1.52 -4.46
CA MET A 60 -10.49 -1.09 -4.15
C MET A 60 -9.66 -2.13 -3.39
N LEU A 61 -10.28 -3.17 -2.81
CA LEU A 61 -9.58 -4.29 -2.20
C LEU A 61 -9.02 -5.30 -3.21
N ILE A 62 -9.58 -5.36 -4.44
CA ILE A 62 -9.18 -6.34 -5.46
C ILE A 62 -7.69 -6.27 -5.82
N PRO A 63 -7.09 -5.09 -6.06
CA PRO A 63 -5.67 -4.97 -6.36
C PRO A 63 -4.74 -5.60 -5.32
N LEU A 64 -5.13 -5.62 -4.03
CA LEU A 64 -4.33 -6.20 -2.97
C LEU A 64 -4.07 -7.69 -3.15
N LEU A 65 -5.03 -8.43 -3.71
CA LEU A 65 -4.92 -9.87 -3.92
C LEU A 65 -3.81 -10.25 -4.90
N ILE A 66 -3.53 -9.37 -5.87
CA ILE A 66 -2.54 -9.61 -6.93
C ILE A 66 -1.21 -8.88 -6.71
N ARG A 67 -1.07 -8.13 -5.61
CA ARG A 67 0.06 -7.21 -5.35
C ARG A 67 1.43 -7.87 -5.37
N ARG A 68 1.55 -9.15 -4.97
CA ARG A 68 2.82 -9.86 -4.93
C ARG A 68 3.09 -10.62 -6.22
N TRP A 69 2.05 -11.08 -6.89
CA TRP A 69 2.19 -11.85 -8.12
C TRP A 69 2.44 -10.94 -9.33
N ARG A 70 1.64 -9.86 -9.45
CA ARG A 70 1.78 -8.86 -10.52
C ARG A 70 1.66 -7.45 -9.96
N PRO A 71 2.69 -6.95 -9.26
CA PRO A 71 2.60 -5.67 -8.54
C PRO A 71 2.32 -4.50 -9.47
N GLN A 72 2.86 -4.49 -10.69
CA GLN A 72 2.65 -3.41 -11.65
C GLN A 72 1.22 -3.38 -12.18
N THR A 73 0.65 -4.54 -12.55
CA THR A 73 -0.75 -4.63 -13.00
C THR A 73 -1.72 -4.31 -11.87
N GLY A 74 -1.43 -4.77 -10.64
CA GLY A 74 -2.23 -4.42 -9.47
C GLY A 74 -2.21 -2.92 -9.18
N ALA A 75 -1.06 -2.27 -9.30
CA ALA A 75 -0.96 -0.82 -9.12
C ALA A 75 -1.72 -0.04 -10.21
N LEU A 76 -1.62 -0.45 -11.47
CA LEU A 76 -2.38 0.17 -12.56
C LEU A 76 -3.90 0.00 -12.37
N LEU A 77 -4.34 -1.19 -11.93
CA LEU A 77 -5.74 -1.42 -11.60
C LEU A 77 -6.20 -0.54 -10.43
N CYS A 78 -5.37 -0.42 -9.38
CA CYS A 78 -5.65 0.47 -8.25
C CYS A 78 -5.77 1.94 -8.69
N VAL A 79 -4.85 2.41 -9.53
CA VAL A 79 -4.89 3.76 -10.12
C VAL A 79 -6.16 3.97 -10.95
N ALA A 80 -6.51 3.00 -11.80
CA ALA A 80 -7.72 3.09 -12.61
C ALA A 80 -8.98 3.17 -11.75
N LEU A 81 -9.09 2.34 -10.72
CA LEU A 81 -10.19 2.38 -9.76
C LEU A 81 -10.22 3.70 -8.98
N ALA A 82 -9.04 4.16 -8.49
CA ALA A 82 -8.94 5.43 -7.76
C ALA A 82 -9.38 6.63 -8.60
N LEU A 83 -8.95 6.74 -9.85
CA LEU A 83 -9.38 7.80 -10.76
C LEU A 83 -10.87 7.70 -11.10
N THR A 84 -11.37 6.47 -11.27
CA THR A 84 -12.77 6.25 -11.62
C THR A 84 -13.70 6.64 -10.45
N HIS A 85 -13.35 6.27 -9.21
CA HIS A 85 -14.17 6.65 -8.07
C HIS A 85 -14.10 8.16 -7.78
N LEU A 86 -12.97 8.82 -8.00
CA LEU A 86 -12.86 10.29 -7.86
C LEU A 86 -13.78 11.04 -8.83
N ILE A 87 -14.06 10.47 -10.01
CA ILE A 87 -14.92 11.09 -11.02
C ILE A 87 -16.38 10.71 -10.82
N PHE A 88 -16.66 9.41 -10.66
CA PHE A 88 -18.01 8.84 -10.68
C PHE A 88 -18.49 8.33 -9.30
N GLY A 89 -17.61 8.31 -8.33
CA GLY A 89 -17.84 7.81 -6.99
C GLY A 89 -17.71 8.89 -5.92
N PRO A 90 -17.62 8.46 -4.65
CA PRO A 90 -17.40 9.37 -3.53
C PRO A 90 -15.98 9.97 -3.61
N CYS A 91 -15.80 11.20 -3.12
CA CYS A 91 -14.49 11.87 -3.18
C CYS A 91 -13.49 11.33 -2.14
N ILE A 92 -13.96 10.70 -1.07
CA ILE A 92 -13.12 10.10 -0.03
C ILE A 92 -13.55 8.66 0.21
N LEU A 93 -12.59 7.75 0.11
CA LEU A 93 -12.74 6.35 0.52
C LEU A 93 -11.67 5.98 1.54
N GLY A 94 -12.03 5.18 2.55
CA GLY A 94 -11.04 4.58 3.45
C GLY A 94 -10.00 3.76 2.68
N ALA A 95 -10.41 3.13 1.59
CA ALA A 95 -9.57 2.34 0.70
C ALA A 95 -8.52 3.14 -0.09
N ASP A 96 -8.57 4.46 -0.14
CA ASP A 96 -7.56 5.28 -0.85
C ASP A 96 -6.15 5.06 -0.28
N ILE A 97 -6.04 4.73 0.99
CA ILE A 97 -4.77 4.36 1.63
C ILE A 97 -4.12 3.13 0.95
N LEU A 98 -4.90 2.28 0.28
CA LEU A 98 -4.40 1.10 -0.41
C LEU A 98 -3.55 1.46 -1.63
N ALA A 99 -3.74 2.64 -2.21
CA ALA A 99 -2.87 3.15 -3.26
C ALA A 99 -1.42 3.26 -2.79
N LEU A 100 -1.19 3.67 -1.53
CA LEU A 100 0.14 3.71 -0.91
C LEU A 100 0.71 2.29 -0.72
N VAL A 101 -0.13 1.32 -0.33
CA VAL A 101 0.27 -0.09 -0.21
C VAL A 101 0.64 -0.67 -1.57
N MET A 102 -0.08 -0.31 -2.63
CA MET A 102 0.24 -0.73 -3.99
C MET A 102 1.52 -0.08 -4.50
N LEU A 103 1.74 1.21 -4.24
CA LEU A 103 3.00 1.90 -4.55
C LEU A 103 4.19 1.24 -3.84
N TYR A 104 4.06 0.96 -2.54
CA TYR A 104 5.06 0.19 -1.78
C TYR A 104 5.34 -1.17 -2.44
N SER A 105 4.30 -1.90 -2.84
CA SER A 105 4.44 -3.23 -3.44
C SER A 105 5.17 -3.19 -4.78
N VAL A 106 4.90 -2.17 -5.62
CA VAL A 106 5.61 -1.95 -6.89
C VAL A 106 7.10 -1.66 -6.68
N ILE A 107 7.44 -0.86 -5.68
CA ILE A 107 8.84 -0.51 -5.39
C ILE A 107 9.60 -1.72 -4.85
N VAL A 108 9.00 -2.50 -3.95
CA VAL A 108 9.66 -3.64 -3.28
C VAL A 108 9.72 -4.88 -4.16
N TYR A 109 8.63 -5.22 -4.84
CA TYR A 109 8.48 -6.47 -5.60
C TYR A 109 8.49 -6.28 -7.12
N GLY A 110 8.31 -5.07 -7.62
CA GLY A 110 8.21 -4.75 -9.04
C GLY A 110 9.55 -4.66 -9.77
N ASN A 111 9.46 -4.44 -11.09
CA ASN A 111 10.64 -4.24 -11.92
C ASN A 111 11.30 -2.88 -11.63
N PRO A 112 12.61 -2.87 -11.32
CA PRO A 112 13.34 -1.63 -11.01
C PRO A 112 13.31 -0.59 -12.13
N LYS A 113 13.22 -1.03 -13.38
CA LYS A 113 13.20 -0.13 -14.55
C LYS A 113 11.98 0.81 -14.55
N ASN A 114 10.84 0.32 -14.08
CA ASN A 114 9.58 1.07 -14.08
C ASN A 114 9.30 1.82 -12.77
N THR A 115 10.11 1.60 -11.74
CA THR A 115 9.88 2.19 -10.40
C THR A 115 9.77 3.72 -10.44
N LYS A 116 10.65 4.39 -11.21
CA LYS A 116 10.63 5.86 -11.34
C LYS A 116 9.31 6.35 -11.96
N ALA A 117 8.82 5.67 -12.99
CA ALA A 117 7.57 6.02 -13.64
C ALA A 117 6.37 5.91 -12.70
N PHE A 118 6.32 4.85 -11.87
CA PHE A 118 5.25 4.69 -10.87
C PHE A 118 5.33 5.73 -9.76
N ILE A 119 6.52 6.17 -9.34
CA ILE A 119 6.66 7.26 -8.34
C ILE A 119 6.15 8.58 -8.93
N ILE A 120 6.56 8.92 -10.15
CA ILE A 120 6.09 10.15 -10.82
C ILE A 120 4.57 10.10 -11.02
N LEU A 121 4.04 8.94 -11.44
CA LEU A 121 2.61 8.74 -11.59
C LEU A 121 1.87 8.91 -10.25
N ALA A 122 2.39 8.37 -9.14
CA ALA A 122 1.80 8.51 -7.82
C ALA A 122 1.75 9.98 -7.35
N LEU A 123 2.85 10.73 -7.54
CA LEU A 123 2.89 12.16 -7.21
C LEU A 123 1.89 12.97 -8.06
N ALA A 124 1.81 12.68 -9.37
CA ALA A 124 0.85 13.34 -10.26
C ALA A 124 -0.61 13.05 -9.86
N ILE A 125 -0.91 11.79 -9.48
CA ILE A 125 -2.24 11.38 -9.01
C ILE A 125 -2.55 12.00 -7.64
N GLY A 126 -1.58 12.07 -6.73
CA GLY A 126 -1.74 12.75 -5.44
C GLY A 126 -2.12 14.22 -5.60
N LEU A 127 -1.45 14.92 -6.51
CA LEU A 127 -1.77 16.31 -6.85
C LEU A 127 -3.17 16.43 -7.49
N LEU A 128 -3.51 15.56 -8.43
CA LEU A 128 -4.83 15.54 -9.06
C LEU A 128 -5.94 15.23 -8.06
N ALA A 129 -5.74 14.21 -7.21
CA ALA A 129 -6.71 13.84 -6.19
C ALA A 129 -6.93 14.97 -5.18
N SER A 130 -5.87 15.63 -4.73
CA SER A 130 -6.01 16.77 -3.81
C SER A 130 -6.79 17.95 -4.45
N ALA A 131 -6.60 18.20 -5.74
CA ALA A 131 -7.33 19.23 -6.47
C ALA A 131 -8.82 18.89 -6.64
N LEU A 132 -9.12 17.66 -7.07
CA LEU A 132 -10.50 17.19 -7.23
C LEU A 132 -11.25 17.17 -5.90
N MET A 133 -10.59 16.70 -4.84
CA MET A 133 -11.14 16.66 -3.50
C MET A 133 -11.39 18.06 -2.94
N ALA A 134 -10.44 18.99 -3.13
CA ALA A 134 -10.62 20.38 -2.74
C ALA A 134 -11.82 21.02 -3.47
N TRP A 135 -11.97 20.73 -4.76
CA TRP A 135 -13.10 21.18 -5.54
C TRP A 135 -14.43 20.62 -5.03
N THR A 136 -14.55 19.31 -4.88
CA THR A 136 -15.79 18.63 -4.46
C THR A 136 -16.22 19.02 -3.06
N MET A 137 -15.26 19.21 -2.14
CA MET A 137 -15.54 19.64 -0.76
C MET A 137 -16.01 21.09 -0.69
N THR A 138 -15.62 21.92 -1.67
CA THR A 138 -15.99 23.35 -1.70
C THR A 138 -17.28 23.58 -2.47
N ASN A 139 -17.44 22.94 -3.64
CA ASN A 139 -18.50 23.24 -4.60
C ASN A 139 -19.57 22.13 -4.70
N GLY A 140 -19.31 20.93 -4.15
CA GLY A 140 -20.16 19.76 -4.33
C GLY A 140 -20.13 19.22 -5.77
N PRO A 141 -21.10 18.34 -6.11
CA PRO A 141 -21.18 17.69 -7.42
C PRO A 141 -21.49 18.68 -8.56
N LEU A 142 -20.87 18.45 -9.72
CA LEU A 142 -21.03 19.31 -10.91
C LEU A 142 -22.40 19.17 -11.58
N LEU A 143 -23.00 17.96 -11.58
CA LEU A 143 -24.23 17.68 -12.37
C LEU A 143 -25.51 17.69 -11.54
N THR A 144 -25.44 17.50 -10.22
CA THR A 144 -26.65 17.45 -9.35
C THR A 144 -26.98 18.79 -8.68
N GLY A 145 -26.38 19.88 -9.12
CA GLY A 145 -26.62 21.24 -8.58
C GLY A 145 -26.31 21.26 -7.09
N GLY A 146 -25.06 21.53 -6.75
CA GLY A 146 -24.52 21.29 -5.42
C GLY A 146 -25.34 21.87 -4.29
N LYS A 147 -25.92 21.01 -3.49
CA LYS A 147 -26.35 21.36 -2.13
C LYS A 147 -25.09 21.38 -1.29
N VAL A 148 -24.40 22.50 -1.26
CA VAL A 148 -23.24 22.64 -0.37
C VAL A 148 -23.76 22.72 1.06
N HIS A 149 -23.60 21.63 1.80
CA HIS A 149 -23.73 21.67 3.25
C HIS A 149 -22.52 22.41 3.82
N THR A 150 -22.65 23.71 3.99
CA THR A 150 -21.63 24.48 4.71
C THR A 150 -21.61 24.03 6.17
N TRP A 151 -20.42 23.79 6.72
CA TRP A 151 -20.20 23.54 8.17
C TRP A 151 -20.79 24.62 9.07
N SER A 152 -21.08 25.80 8.57
CA SER A 152 -21.75 26.89 9.27
C SER A 152 -23.19 26.56 9.70
N SER A 153 -23.84 25.56 9.09
CA SER A 153 -25.18 25.15 9.52
C SER A 153 -25.17 24.31 10.81
N TRP A 154 -24.01 23.83 11.25
CA TRP A 154 -23.91 23.02 12.48
C TRP A 154 -23.83 23.85 13.77
N ASN A 155 -23.44 25.13 13.69
CA ASN A 155 -23.37 26.02 14.86
C ASN A 155 -24.54 27.00 14.98
N GLY A 156 -25.53 26.90 14.11
CA GLY A 156 -26.73 27.74 14.18
C GLY A 156 -27.95 26.99 14.63
N SER A 157 -28.05 26.65 15.93
CA SER A 157 -29.35 26.47 16.53
C SER A 157 -30.10 27.79 16.42
N ASN A 158 -30.88 27.95 15.35
CA ASN A 158 -31.86 29.00 15.24
C ASN A 158 -32.88 28.76 16.40
N PRO A 159 -32.99 29.64 17.40
CA PRO A 159 -33.84 29.41 18.54
C PRO A 159 -35.32 29.24 18.17
N ASN A 160 -35.72 29.51 16.95
CA ASN A 160 -37.09 29.43 16.48
C ASN A 160 -37.44 28.18 15.66
N GLY A 161 -36.53 27.16 15.56
CA GLY A 161 -36.89 25.87 14.98
C GLY A 161 -37.42 25.89 13.54
N SER A 162 -37.20 26.98 12.76
CA SER A 162 -37.57 27.04 11.36
C SER A 162 -36.61 26.19 10.56
N MET A 163 -37.09 25.10 9.99
CA MET A 163 -36.39 24.36 8.93
C MET A 163 -36.00 25.36 7.83
N VAL A 164 -34.70 25.50 7.58
CA VAL A 164 -34.22 26.23 6.40
C VAL A 164 -34.66 25.43 5.18
N THR A 165 -35.69 25.91 4.46
CA THR A 165 -36.17 25.26 3.24
C THR A 165 -35.13 25.33 2.13
N GLU A 166 -35.13 24.36 1.23
CA GLU A 166 -34.17 24.23 0.12
C GLU A 166 -33.97 25.52 -0.72
N ASP A 167 -35.01 26.37 -0.82
CA ASP A 167 -34.96 27.65 -1.54
C ASP A 167 -34.06 28.72 -0.87
N THR A 168 -33.81 28.63 0.42
CA THR A 168 -32.95 29.57 1.14
C THR A 168 -31.47 29.28 0.95
N LEU A 169 -31.10 27.99 0.71
CA LEU A 169 -29.72 27.58 0.43
C LEU A 169 -29.26 27.99 -0.97
N GLY A 170 -30.14 27.96 -1.97
CA GLY A 170 -29.85 28.45 -3.33
C GLY A 170 -29.52 29.97 -3.37
N SER A 171 -30.09 30.74 -2.44
CA SER A 171 -29.84 32.20 -2.38
C SER A 171 -28.51 32.58 -1.72
N ILE A 172 -27.92 31.73 -0.92
CA ILE A 172 -26.64 32.01 -0.24
C ILE A 172 -25.47 31.91 -1.23
N TYR A 173 -25.59 31.07 -2.27
CA TYR A 173 -24.53 30.86 -3.27
C TYR A 173 -24.57 31.79 -4.47
N THR A 174 -25.70 32.41 -4.76
CA THR A 174 -25.81 33.39 -5.85
C THR A 174 -25.04 34.70 -5.59
N GLY A 175 -24.47 34.86 -4.38
CA GLY A 175 -23.68 36.03 -4.00
C GLY A 175 -22.17 35.82 -3.84
N THR A 176 -21.66 34.57 -3.88
CA THR A 176 -20.21 34.35 -3.77
C THR A 176 -19.50 34.62 -5.10
N SER A 177 -18.52 35.50 -5.05
CA SER A 177 -17.71 35.80 -6.23
C SER A 177 -16.83 34.63 -6.61
N MET A 178 -16.52 34.43 -7.89
CA MET A 178 -15.59 33.38 -8.34
C MET A 178 -14.22 33.47 -7.65
N SER A 179 -13.83 34.63 -7.17
CA SER A 179 -12.60 34.84 -6.40
C SER A 179 -12.69 34.20 -5.00
N GLU A 180 -13.86 34.26 -4.36
CA GLU A 180 -14.05 33.62 -3.03
C GLU A 180 -14.05 32.10 -3.13
N VAL A 181 -14.71 31.55 -4.17
CA VAL A 181 -14.65 30.10 -4.46
C VAL A 181 -13.21 29.65 -4.72
N ALA A 182 -12.48 30.40 -5.57
CA ALA A 182 -11.08 30.10 -5.86
C ALA A 182 -10.20 30.16 -4.60
N ASN A 183 -10.43 31.11 -3.71
CA ASN A 183 -9.71 31.21 -2.43
C ASN A 183 -10.01 30.02 -1.51
N MET A 184 -11.26 29.59 -1.41
CA MET A 184 -11.62 28.41 -0.61
C MET A 184 -10.97 27.13 -1.16
N VAL A 185 -11.04 26.90 -2.47
CA VAL A 185 -10.37 25.76 -3.11
C VAL A 185 -8.85 25.81 -2.88
N ALA A 186 -8.23 26.99 -3.01
CA ALA A 186 -6.81 27.17 -2.77
C ALA A 186 -6.43 26.86 -1.31
N GLN A 187 -7.24 27.24 -0.33
CA GLN A 187 -7.03 26.92 1.08
C GLN A 187 -7.10 25.40 1.34
N TYR A 188 -8.10 24.71 0.79
CA TYR A 188 -8.17 23.24 0.88
C TYR A 188 -6.98 22.57 0.20
N MET A 189 -6.58 23.02 -0.98
CA MET A 189 -5.40 22.50 -1.67
C MET A 189 -4.12 22.73 -0.87
N LEU A 190 -3.97 23.88 -0.21
CA LEU A 190 -2.79 24.19 0.61
C LEU A 190 -2.62 23.18 1.76
N VAL A 191 -3.71 22.62 2.28
CA VAL A 191 -3.70 21.62 3.35
C VAL A 191 -3.62 20.19 2.80
N LEU A 192 -4.45 19.86 1.81
CA LEU A 192 -4.56 18.49 1.29
C LEU A 192 -3.32 18.06 0.50
N THR A 193 -2.80 18.92 -0.37
CA THR A 193 -1.66 18.57 -1.22
C THR A 193 -0.43 18.15 -0.40
N PRO A 194 0.06 18.90 0.61
CA PRO A 194 1.20 18.45 1.38
C PRO A 194 0.92 17.16 2.16
N ILE A 195 -0.31 16.92 2.62
CA ILE A 195 -0.66 15.66 3.29
C ILE A 195 -0.49 14.48 2.33
N PHE A 196 -1.08 14.54 1.13
CA PHE A 196 -0.95 13.48 0.12
C PHE A 196 0.51 13.26 -0.28
N GLU A 197 1.24 14.33 -0.59
CA GLU A 197 2.63 14.24 -1.03
C GLU A 197 3.56 13.69 0.05
N VAL A 198 3.40 14.10 1.30
CA VAL A 198 4.17 13.57 2.44
C VAL A 198 3.88 12.07 2.64
N CYS A 199 2.63 11.62 2.52
CA CYS A 199 2.27 10.20 2.60
C CYS A 199 2.91 9.39 1.46
N ILE A 200 2.92 9.91 0.23
CA ILE A 200 3.56 9.27 -0.92
C ILE A 200 5.07 9.20 -0.72
N ILE A 201 5.71 10.32 -0.38
CA ILE A 201 7.16 10.40 -0.19
C ILE A 201 7.61 9.47 0.94
N SER A 202 6.92 9.47 2.09
CA SER A 202 7.23 8.58 3.21
C SER A 202 7.11 7.11 2.82
N THR A 203 6.07 6.75 2.05
CA THR A 203 5.89 5.41 1.51
C THR A 203 7.05 5.01 0.59
N VAL A 204 7.49 5.91 -0.28
CA VAL A 204 8.63 5.71 -1.18
C VAL A 204 9.92 5.46 -0.38
N ILE A 205 10.20 6.28 0.64
CA ILE A 205 11.37 6.12 1.51
C ILE A 205 11.37 4.76 2.20
N VAL A 206 10.25 4.40 2.84
CA VAL A 206 10.09 3.09 3.52
C VAL A 206 10.25 1.93 2.55
N ALA A 207 9.70 2.04 1.33
CA ALA A 207 9.79 1.00 0.31
C ALA A 207 11.25 0.80 -0.18
N PHE A 208 12.00 1.87 -0.41
CA PHE A 208 13.42 1.78 -0.79
C PHE A 208 14.27 1.23 0.34
N TRP A 209 14.03 1.65 1.58
CA TRP A 209 14.71 1.11 2.74
C TRP A 209 14.49 -0.41 2.87
N GLN A 210 13.23 -0.84 2.75
CA GLN A 210 12.88 -2.26 2.80
C GLN A 210 13.52 -3.06 1.65
N ARG A 211 13.54 -2.50 0.44
CA ARG A 211 14.20 -3.12 -0.72
C ARG A 211 15.70 -3.28 -0.49
N ALA A 212 16.38 -2.24 0.03
CA ALA A 212 17.79 -2.30 0.37
C ALA A 212 18.07 -3.36 1.45
N ARG A 213 17.24 -3.41 2.50
CA ARG A 213 17.33 -4.42 3.55
C ARG A 213 17.19 -5.84 3.02
N LEU A 214 16.23 -6.09 2.12
CA LEU A 214 16.05 -7.40 1.49
C LEU A 214 17.25 -7.79 0.61
N ALA A 215 17.85 -6.85 -0.10
CA ALA A 215 19.07 -7.09 -0.87
C ALA A 215 20.24 -7.47 0.04
N THR A 216 20.45 -6.77 1.15
CA THR A 216 21.49 -7.08 2.14
C THR A 216 21.31 -8.48 2.75
N VAL A 217 20.06 -8.85 3.11
CA VAL A 217 19.77 -10.18 3.65
C VAL A 217 20.07 -11.28 2.62
N ARG A 218 19.75 -11.06 1.35
CA ARG A 218 20.08 -12.02 0.28
C ARG A 218 21.59 -12.19 0.13
N MET A 219 22.34 -11.09 0.05
CA MET A 219 23.81 -11.16 -0.02
C MET A 219 24.44 -11.87 1.19
N MET A 220 23.91 -11.65 2.40
CA MET A 220 24.37 -12.36 3.59
C MET A 220 24.11 -13.85 3.53
N ARG A 221 22.95 -14.27 3.03
CA ARG A 221 22.63 -15.70 2.83
C ARG A 221 23.56 -16.36 1.84
N GLU A 222 23.77 -15.74 0.68
CA GLU A 222 24.69 -16.23 -0.35
C GLU A 222 26.13 -16.37 0.20
N ARG A 223 26.58 -15.38 0.98
CA ARG A 223 27.89 -15.46 1.67
C ARG A 223 27.97 -16.61 2.66
N ASN A 224 26.94 -16.80 3.50
CA ASN A 224 26.92 -17.87 4.48
C ASN A 224 26.89 -19.25 3.80
N GLU A 225 26.14 -19.40 2.72
CA GLU A 225 26.12 -20.63 1.92
C GLU A 225 27.49 -20.91 1.29
N ALA A 226 28.17 -19.88 0.76
CA ALA A 226 29.52 -20.01 0.21
C ALA A 226 30.58 -20.37 1.28
N ILE A 227 30.47 -19.82 2.49
CA ILE A 227 31.33 -20.18 3.63
C ILE A 227 31.09 -21.63 4.03
N ALA A 228 29.81 -22.03 4.20
CA ALA A 228 29.47 -23.39 4.56
C ALA A 228 29.95 -24.44 3.55
N ALA A 229 29.90 -24.12 2.25
CA ALA A 229 30.44 -24.96 1.19
C ALA A 229 31.95 -25.12 1.31
N ARG A 230 32.70 -24.02 1.54
CA ARG A 230 34.15 -24.09 1.76
C ARG A 230 34.54 -24.92 2.98
N ASP A 231 33.86 -24.70 4.11
CA ASP A 231 34.08 -25.48 5.34
C ASP A 231 33.85 -26.98 5.10
N GLN A 232 32.89 -27.31 4.23
CA GLN A 232 32.64 -28.72 3.87
C GLN A 232 33.78 -29.27 3.01
N ASP A 233 34.22 -28.54 2.00
CA ASP A 233 35.34 -28.94 1.13
C ASP A 233 36.64 -29.13 1.94
N GLU A 234 36.92 -28.23 2.90
CA GLU A 234 38.09 -28.36 3.81
C GLU A 234 38.01 -29.61 4.67
N ARG A 235 36.85 -29.96 5.20
CA ARG A 235 36.62 -31.20 5.96
C ARG A 235 36.84 -32.44 5.11
N ASP A 236 36.34 -32.44 3.88
CA ASP A 236 36.47 -33.56 2.95
C ASP A 236 37.94 -33.76 2.54
N ILE A 237 38.67 -32.66 2.30
CA ILE A 237 40.13 -32.68 2.02
C ILE A 237 40.89 -33.24 3.23
N ALA A 238 40.58 -32.79 4.47
CA ALA A 238 41.20 -33.26 5.69
C ALA A 238 40.94 -34.75 5.91
N ALA A 239 39.71 -35.22 5.67
CA ALA A 239 39.34 -36.61 5.77
C ALA A 239 40.09 -37.50 4.75
N LEU A 240 40.25 -37.02 3.50
CA LEU A 240 41.04 -37.72 2.49
C LEU A 240 42.54 -37.76 2.84
N ALA A 241 43.11 -36.68 3.35
CA ALA A 241 44.47 -36.64 3.81
C ALA A 241 44.72 -37.63 4.97
N GLU A 242 43.82 -37.71 5.92
CA GLU A 242 43.90 -38.67 7.06
C GLU A 242 43.80 -40.11 6.57
N ARG A 243 42.88 -40.44 5.65
CA ARG A 243 42.78 -41.76 5.03
C ARG A 243 44.08 -42.16 4.32
N ALA A 244 44.70 -41.22 3.60
CA ALA A 244 45.97 -41.44 2.89
C ALA A 244 47.13 -41.64 3.88
N ARG A 245 47.11 -40.98 5.06
CA ARG A 245 48.08 -41.21 6.12
C ARG A 245 47.95 -42.61 6.72
N ILE A 246 46.73 -42.99 7.10
CA ILE A 246 46.43 -44.30 7.67
C ILE A 246 46.85 -45.43 6.68
N ALA A 247 46.57 -45.27 5.40
CA ALA A 247 46.95 -46.22 4.35
C ALA A 247 48.48 -46.41 4.27
N ARG A 248 49.25 -45.33 4.38
CA ARG A 248 50.72 -45.35 4.43
C ARG A 248 51.25 -46.05 5.68
N ASP A 249 50.73 -45.68 6.84
CA ASP A 249 51.12 -46.29 8.11
C ASP A 249 50.84 -47.79 8.11
N MET A 250 49.71 -48.21 7.55
CA MET A 250 49.35 -49.65 7.39
C MET A 250 50.32 -50.36 6.41
N HIS A 251 50.67 -49.71 5.28
CA HIS A 251 51.60 -50.27 4.34
C HIS A 251 53.01 -50.48 4.94
N ASP A 252 53.47 -49.52 5.72
CA ASP A 252 54.77 -49.62 6.39
C ASP A 252 54.81 -50.71 7.44
N VAL A 253 53.73 -50.92 8.20
CA VAL A 253 53.60 -52.02 9.15
C VAL A 253 53.60 -53.38 8.44
N VAL A 254 52.82 -53.48 7.35
CA VAL A 254 52.78 -54.73 6.57
C VAL A 254 54.13 -55.05 5.92
N ALA A 255 54.78 -54.05 5.32
CA ALA A 255 56.11 -54.21 4.71
C ALA A 255 57.16 -54.62 5.74
N HIS A 256 57.15 -54.03 6.91
CA HIS A 256 58.06 -54.36 8.03
C HIS A 256 57.85 -55.80 8.51
N THR A 257 56.60 -56.22 8.69
CA THR A 257 56.27 -57.62 9.17
C THR A 257 56.65 -58.67 8.14
N LEU A 258 56.49 -58.39 6.83
CA LEU A 258 56.91 -59.27 5.72
C LEU A 258 58.47 -59.37 5.58
N SER A 259 59.22 -58.34 5.98
CA SER A 259 60.70 -58.36 5.92
C SER A 259 61.39 -59.12 7.06
N ILE A 260 60.64 -59.51 8.10
CA ILE A 260 61.16 -60.27 9.30
C ILE A 260 60.95 -61.78 9.14
N ILE A 261 60.15 -62.24 8.18
CA ILE A 261 59.94 -63.63 7.82
C ILE A 261 60.90 -64.03 6.71
#